data_15addaf91e47dd9359559826cc86dd14
#
_entry.id   15addaf91e47dd9359559826cc86dd14
#
_cell.length_a   1.000
_cell.length_b   1.000
_cell.length_c   1.000
_cell.angle_alpha   90.00
_cell.angle_beta   90.00
_cell.angle_gamma   90.00
#
_symmetry.space_group_name_H-M   'P 1'
#
loop_
_entity.id
_entity.type
_entity.pdbx_description
1 polymer ?
#
loop_
_entity_poly.entity_id
_entity_poly.type
_entity_poly.pdbx_seq_one_letter_code
_entity_poly.pdbx_strand_id
1 'polypeptide(L)'
;MGKFLGACLLAALLVGPGWAADRPADRAADGAADGALDLLPLEQRWLQGIAPVLAFARATGYPLDLIVQRQAAPGHTPLAVAFVDGRCKLVLSMRGNAAAQDTLDAISPELLGAALELMAAHELGHCERYLAGVFARLPAGFQAAEAAAGASADPGPATPAPLADAWAQALRREEGYADLVGLAWTRHRHPQLYPRLHAWLLAERSSDALRASSHDTQVWLRLVRDAAVLADASIFSNATRVWVRGLQAGE
;
A
#
# COMPACT_ATOMS: atom_id res chain seq x y z
N MET A 1 -9.26 23.82 -13.81
CA MET A 1 -9.78 22.47 -13.47
C MET A 1 -8.71 21.48 -13.85
N GLY A 2 -7.77 21.25 -12.93
CA GLY A 2 -6.58 20.46 -13.14
C GLY A 2 -6.86 18.97 -12.94
N LYS A 3 -6.51 18.18 -13.93
CA LYS A 3 -6.50 16.72 -13.87
C LYS A 3 -5.29 16.30 -13.08
N PHE A 4 -5.45 15.95 -11.83
CA PHE A 4 -4.41 15.30 -11.02
C PHE A 4 -4.71 13.82 -10.92
N LEU A 5 -4.03 13.08 -11.73
CA LEU A 5 -3.98 11.63 -11.77
C LEU A 5 -2.73 11.18 -11.04
N GLY A 6 -2.82 11.08 -9.74
CA GLY A 6 -1.88 10.29 -8.96
C GLY A 6 -2.23 8.82 -9.13
N ALA A 7 -1.71 8.17 -10.15
CA ALA A 7 -1.71 6.72 -10.21
C ALA A 7 -0.75 6.22 -9.13
N CYS A 8 -1.29 5.76 -7.99
CA CYS A 8 -0.54 4.87 -7.12
C CYS A 8 -0.34 3.56 -7.89
N LEU A 9 0.70 3.50 -8.69
CA LEU A 9 1.18 2.27 -9.29
C LEU A 9 1.97 1.54 -8.19
N LEU A 10 1.44 0.42 -7.71
CA LEU A 10 2.25 -0.55 -7.00
C LEU A 10 3.34 -1.02 -7.97
N ALA A 11 4.51 -0.42 -7.88
CA ALA A 11 5.71 -1.09 -8.34
C ALA A 11 6.03 -2.14 -7.25
N ALA A 12 5.40 -3.30 -7.34
CA ALA A 12 5.96 -4.47 -6.70
C ALA A 12 7.34 -4.67 -7.34
N LEU A 13 8.36 -4.15 -6.70
CA LEU A 13 9.75 -4.46 -7.02
C LEU A 13 9.96 -5.94 -6.67
N LEU A 14 9.47 -6.81 -7.53
CA LEU A 14 9.89 -8.20 -7.56
C LEU A 14 11.31 -8.19 -8.11
N VAL A 15 12.24 -8.41 -7.21
CA VAL A 15 13.61 -8.76 -7.55
C VAL A 15 13.56 -10.09 -8.31
N GLY A 16 13.53 -10.01 -9.64
CA GLY A 16 13.73 -11.16 -10.49
C GLY A 16 15.12 -11.78 -10.24
N PRO A 17 15.31 -13.09 -10.46
CA PRO A 17 16.60 -13.76 -10.27
C PRO A 17 17.58 -13.37 -11.39
N GLY A 18 18.08 -12.14 -11.38
CA GLY A 18 18.96 -11.61 -12.41
C GLY A 18 20.04 -10.66 -11.90
N TRP A 19 20.13 -10.43 -10.60
CA TRP A 19 21.20 -9.62 -10.01
C TRP A 19 22.30 -10.49 -9.39
N ALA A 20 22.84 -11.38 -10.19
CA ALA A 20 24.11 -12.05 -9.89
C ALA A 20 25.13 -11.56 -10.90
N ALA A 21 25.73 -10.38 -10.67
CA ALA A 21 27.04 -10.04 -11.16
C ALA A 21 27.58 -8.81 -10.41
N ASP A 22 28.78 -8.98 -9.90
CA ASP A 22 29.69 -8.02 -9.28
C ASP A 22 29.41 -7.70 -7.79
N ARG A 23 29.83 -8.66 -6.96
CA ARG A 23 30.37 -8.37 -5.63
C ARG A 23 31.81 -7.88 -5.79
N PRO A 24 32.16 -6.66 -5.42
CA PRO A 24 33.45 -6.45 -4.82
C PRO A 24 33.33 -6.91 -3.37
N ALA A 25 34.06 -8.00 -3.10
CA ALA A 25 34.31 -8.45 -1.75
C ALA A 25 35.05 -7.37 -0.95
N ASP A 26 34.77 -7.38 0.34
CA ASP A 26 35.56 -6.74 1.40
C ASP A 26 35.62 -5.21 1.41
N ARG A 27 34.67 -4.60 2.12
CA ARG A 27 35.06 -3.68 3.22
C ARG A 27 34.06 -3.78 4.36
N ALA A 28 34.60 -4.44 5.37
CA ALA A 28 33.99 -4.73 6.63
C ALA A 28 33.36 -3.54 7.35
N ALA A 29 32.36 -3.90 8.13
CA ALA A 29 32.02 -3.36 9.43
C ALA A 29 33.08 -2.39 10.00
N ASP A 30 32.64 -1.13 10.12
CA ASP A 30 32.87 -0.26 11.27
C ASP A 30 32.31 1.11 10.89
N GLY A 31 31.24 1.49 11.54
CA GLY A 31 30.65 2.81 11.33
C GLY A 31 29.13 2.81 11.52
N ALA A 32 28.67 2.31 12.67
CA ALA A 32 27.41 2.80 13.22
C ALA A 32 27.64 4.26 13.64
N ALA A 33 27.89 5.13 12.66
CA ALA A 33 27.80 6.55 12.83
C ALA A 33 26.32 6.88 12.84
N ASP A 34 25.84 7.52 13.88
CA ASP A 34 24.65 8.34 14.00
C ASP A 34 24.61 9.41 12.86
N GLY A 35 24.48 8.96 11.64
CA GLY A 35 24.22 9.80 10.50
C GLY A 35 22.73 10.14 10.55
N ALA A 36 22.39 11.25 11.20
CA ALA A 36 21.08 11.87 11.01
C ALA A 36 20.78 11.84 9.51
N LEU A 37 19.72 11.14 9.11
CA LEU A 37 19.29 11.12 7.71
C LEU A 37 19.15 12.57 7.28
N ASP A 38 19.90 12.99 6.26
CA ASP A 38 19.77 14.32 5.66
C ASP A 38 18.45 14.35 4.88
N LEU A 39 17.36 14.55 5.63
CA LEU A 39 15.99 14.51 5.13
C LEU A 39 15.62 15.88 4.55
N LEU A 40 15.12 15.87 3.34
CA LEU A 40 14.50 17.05 2.74
C LEU A 40 13.22 17.44 3.49
N PRO A 41 12.81 18.73 3.45
CA PRO A 41 11.56 19.16 4.08
C PRO A 41 10.33 18.35 3.66
N LEU A 42 10.26 17.92 2.40
CA LEU A 42 9.21 17.07 1.88
C LEU A 42 9.22 15.68 2.55
N GLU A 43 10.39 15.06 2.67
CA GLU A 43 10.56 13.78 3.36
C GLU A 43 10.16 13.90 4.84
N GLN A 44 10.54 14.99 5.50
CA GLN A 44 10.17 15.24 6.89
C GLN A 44 8.65 15.36 7.06
N ARG A 45 7.96 16.07 6.17
CA ARG A 45 6.49 16.20 6.18
C ARG A 45 5.80 14.84 6.06
N TRP A 46 6.24 14.01 5.11
CA TRP A 46 5.71 12.66 4.96
C TRP A 46 5.97 11.80 6.19
N LEU A 47 7.20 11.80 6.69
CA LEU A 47 7.58 11.03 7.88
C LEU A 47 6.79 11.45 9.13
N GLN A 48 6.55 12.75 9.32
CA GLN A 48 5.70 13.24 10.40
C GLN A 48 4.27 12.74 10.27
N GLY A 49 3.72 12.75 9.07
CA GLY A 49 2.35 12.28 8.81
C GLY A 49 2.18 10.78 9.04
N ILE A 50 3.16 9.95 8.67
CA ILE A 50 3.08 8.48 8.82
C ILE A 50 3.60 7.98 10.19
N ALA A 51 4.19 8.85 11.01
CA ALA A 51 4.82 8.47 12.29
C ALA A 51 3.92 7.64 13.23
N PRO A 52 2.61 7.93 13.37
CA PRO A 52 1.73 7.11 14.22
C PRO A 52 1.64 5.65 13.77
N VAL A 53 1.61 5.38 12.46
CA VAL A 53 1.57 4.02 11.89
C VAL A 53 2.91 3.32 12.11
N LEU A 54 4.02 4.01 11.92
CA LEU A 54 5.35 3.47 12.23
C LEU A 54 5.49 3.12 13.72
N ALA A 55 4.94 3.97 14.60
CA ALA A 55 4.93 3.70 16.04
C ALA A 55 4.09 2.47 16.38
N PHE A 56 2.92 2.31 15.76
CA PHE A 56 2.08 1.12 15.91
C PHE A 56 2.80 -0.13 15.43
N ALA A 57 3.39 -0.13 14.23
CA ALA A 57 4.14 -1.27 13.69
C ALA A 57 5.26 -1.70 14.65
N ARG A 58 6.02 -0.76 15.20
CA ARG A 58 7.05 -1.04 16.21
C ARG A 58 6.48 -1.64 17.49
N ALA A 59 5.41 -1.04 18.02
CA ALA A 59 4.79 -1.49 19.27
C ALA A 59 4.19 -2.90 19.16
N THR A 60 3.74 -3.29 17.97
CA THR A 60 3.16 -4.62 17.68
C THR A 60 4.19 -5.63 17.15
N GLY A 61 5.46 -5.23 17.03
CA GLY A 61 6.54 -6.11 16.59
C GLY A 61 6.54 -6.45 15.11
N TYR A 62 5.87 -5.66 14.27
CA TYR A 62 5.92 -5.85 12.81
C TYR A 62 7.35 -5.66 12.30
N PRO A 63 7.87 -6.61 11.49
CA PRO A 63 9.19 -6.51 10.89
C PRO A 63 9.16 -5.51 9.72
N LEU A 64 8.97 -4.23 10.04
CA LEU A 64 8.86 -3.11 9.11
C LEU A 64 10.09 -2.21 9.20
N ASP A 65 10.82 -2.09 8.11
CA ASP A 65 11.93 -1.17 7.95
C ASP A 65 11.50 0.04 7.11
N LEU A 66 11.99 1.22 7.45
CA LEU A 66 11.78 2.43 6.68
C LEU A 66 12.96 2.66 5.74
N ILE A 67 12.66 2.85 4.47
CA ILE A 67 13.64 3.16 3.42
C ILE A 67 13.30 4.53 2.81
N VAL A 68 14.24 5.46 2.90
CA VAL A 68 14.15 6.73 2.15
C VAL A 68 15.04 6.63 0.93
N GLN A 69 14.44 6.61 -0.25
CA GLN A 69 15.20 6.50 -1.50
C GLN A 69 15.93 7.80 -1.80
N ARG A 70 17.20 7.71 -2.17
CA ARG A 70 18.01 8.88 -2.54
C ARG A 70 17.52 9.56 -3.80
N GLN A 71 16.91 8.81 -4.70
CA GLN A 71 16.31 9.33 -5.93
C GLN A 71 15.22 8.38 -6.39
N ALA A 72 14.04 8.92 -6.66
CA ALA A 72 12.94 8.15 -7.24
C ALA A 72 13.16 7.99 -8.75
N ALA A 73 12.77 6.84 -9.29
CA ALA A 73 12.63 6.69 -10.73
C ALA A 73 11.31 7.37 -11.20
N PRO A 74 11.24 7.81 -12.46
CA PRO A 74 10.00 8.36 -13.00
C PRO A 74 8.82 7.39 -12.83
N GLY A 75 7.70 7.90 -12.33
CA GLY A 75 6.48 7.11 -12.14
C GLY A 75 6.43 6.31 -10.82
N HIS A 76 7.44 6.40 -9.96
CA HIS A 76 7.35 5.81 -8.63
C HIS A 76 6.25 6.45 -7.81
N THR A 77 5.51 5.63 -7.05
CA THR A 77 4.62 6.13 -6.02
C THR A 77 5.42 6.78 -4.89
N PRO A 78 4.92 7.85 -4.26
CA PRO A 78 5.60 8.48 -3.13
C PRO A 78 5.81 7.55 -1.94
N LEU A 79 4.85 6.68 -1.66
CA LEU A 79 4.85 5.72 -0.58
C LEU A 79 4.47 4.34 -1.13
N ALA A 80 5.21 3.32 -0.78
CA ALA A 80 4.94 1.94 -1.18
C ALA A 80 5.56 0.96 -0.19
N VAL A 81 5.08 -0.28 -0.17
CA VAL A 81 5.73 -1.36 0.57
C VAL A 81 6.37 -2.37 -0.39
N ALA A 82 7.55 -2.83 -0.04
CA ALA A 82 8.20 -4.00 -0.64
C ALA A 82 8.38 -5.09 0.43
N PHE A 83 8.45 -6.34 0.02
CA PHE A 83 8.72 -7.47 0.92
C PHE A 83 9.99 -8.17 0.48
N VAL A 84 11.02 -8.11 1.33
CA VAL A 84 12.36 -8.63 1.03
C VAL A 84 12.90 -9.31 2.29
N ASP A 85 13.40 -10.53 2.12
CA ASP A 85 14.02 -11.33 3.18
C ASP A 85 13.15 -11.46 4.45
N GLY A 86 11.86 -11.71 4.25
CA GLY A 86 10.90 -11.89 5.36
C GLY A 86 10.53 -10.60 6.10
N ARG A 87 10.88 -9.45 5.58
CA ARG A 87 10.63 -8.14 6.19
C ARG A 87 9.96 -7.19 5.22
N CYS A 88 9.06 -6.38 5.72
CA CYS A 88 8.47 -5.29 4.96
C CYS A 88 9.42 -4.09 4.91
N LYS A 89 9.50 -3.46 3.77
CA LYS A 89 10.27 -2.22 3.54
C LYS A 89 9.26 -1.14 3.13
N LEU A 90 8.95 -0.23 4.04
CA LEU A 90 8.16 0.95 3.70
C LEU A 90 9.06 1.95 3.01
N VAL A 91 8.81 2.19 1.74
CA VAL A 91 9.69 2.97 0.87
C VAL A 91 9.11 4.35 0.62
N LEU A 92 9.86 5.39 0.95
CA LEU A 92 9.57 6.77 0.59
C LEU A 92 10.39 7.18 -0.62
N SER A 93 9.71 7.54 -1.71
CA SER A 93 10.32 7.90 -3.01
C SER A 93 10.01 9.37 -3.35
N MET A 94 10.65 10.30 -2.61
CA MET A 94 10.32 11.72 -2.65
C MET A 94 11.22 12.53 -3.59
N ARG A 95 12.52 12.22 -3.62
CA ARG A 95 13.52 13.03 -4.35
C ARG A 95 13.35 12.86 -5.85
N GLY A 96 13.08 13.98 -6.54
CA GLY A 96 12.81 13.97 -7.98
C GLY A 96 11.42 13.43 -8.36
N ASN A 97 10.54 13.22 -7.37
CA ASN A 97 9.19 12.74 -7.58
C ASN A 97 8.16 13.85 -7.33
N ALA A 98 7.67 14.47 -8.40
CA ALA A 98 6.66 15.52 -8.30
C ALA A 98 5.37 15.03 -7.64
N ALA A 99 4.98 13.77 -7.85
CA ALA A 99 3.78 13.19 -7.27
C ALA A 99 3.78 13.25 -5.73
N ALA A 100 4.97 13.28 -5.10
CA ALA A 100 5.06 13.39 -3.64
C ALA A 100 4.57 14.74 -3.11
N GLN A 101 4.87 15.84 -3.80
CA GLN A 101 4.37 17.17 -3.47
C GLN A 101 2.90 17.32 -3.90
N ASP A 102 2.58 16.89 -5.13
CA ASP A 102 1.23 16.97 -5.68
C ASP A 102 0.20 16.27 -4.79
N THR A 103 0.57 15.11 -4.22
CA THR A 103 -0.29 14.39 -3.26
C THR A 103 -0.57 15.24 -2.02
N LEU A 104 0.45 15.88 -1.44
CA LEU A 104 0.23 16.74 -0.28
C LEU A 104 -0.64 17.95 -0.59
N ASP A 105 -0.48 18.52 -1.78
CA ASP A 105 -1.19 19.74 -2.21
C ASP A 105 -2.65 19.44 -2.60
N ALA A 106 -2.93 18.22 -3.03
CA ALA A 106 -4.28 17.78 -3.39
C ALA A 106 -5.19 17.50 -2.18
N ILE A 107 -4.60 17.26 -1.00
CA ILE A 107 -5.35 16.94 0.22
C ILE A 107 -5.56 18.22 1.05
N SER A 108 -6.80 18.46 1.47
CA SER A 108 -7.08 19.62 2.31
C SER A 108 -6.27 19.57 3.62
N PRO A 109 -5.76 20.71 4.12
CA PRO A 109 -4.85 20.75 5.28
C PRO A 109 -5.39 20.06 6.52
N GLU A 110 -6.70 20.15 6.76
CA GLU A 110 -7.36 19.54 7.92
C GLU A 110 -7.49 18.01 7.82
N LEU A 111 -7.36 17.43 6.63
CA LEU A 111 -7.36 15.97 6.42
C LEU A 111 -5.96 15.40 6.25
N LEU A 112 -4.98 16.24 5.91
CA LEU A 112 -3.67 15.80 5.44
C LEU A 112 -3.00 14.80 6.39
N GLY A 113 -2.91 15.10 7.68
CA GLY A 113 -2.28 14.20 8.64
C GLY A 113 -2.96 12.83 8.69
N ALA A 114 -4.28 12.81 8.79
CA ALA A 114 -5.04 11.56 8.86
C ALA A 114 -5.06 10.80 7.52
N ALA A 115 -4.95 11.50 6.39
CA ALA A 115 -4.81 10.87 5.07
C ALA A 115 -3.43 10.22 4.90
N LEU A 116 -2.35 10.84 5.39
CA LEU A 116 -1.02 10.24 5.40
C LEU A 116 -0.97 8.98 6.28
N GLU A 117 -1.63 9.02 7.44
CA GLU A 117 -1.79 7.83 8.28
C GLU A 117 -2.60 6.74 7.57
N LEU A 118 -3.69 7.09 6.88
CA LEU A 118 -4.49 6.14 6.09
C LEU A 118 -3.62 5.46 5.02
N MET A 119 -2.85 6.23 4.25
CA MET A 119 -1.95 5.69 3.22
C MET A 119 -0.90 4.77 3.82
N ALA A 120 -0.27 5.12 4.93
CA ALA A 120 0.71 4.26 5.58
C ALA A 120 0.09 2.98 6.16
N ALA A 121 -1.13 3.06 6.69
CA ALA A 121 -1.87 1.89 7.18
C ALA A 121 -2.33 0.98 6.02
N HIS A 122 -2.62 1.53 4.85
CA HIS A 122 -2.82 0.77 3.61
C HIS A 122 -1.57 -0.08 3.29
N GLU A 123 -0.39 0.53 3.28
CA GLU A 123 0.87 -0.20 3.05
C GLU A 123 1.12 -1.29 4.12
N LEU A 124 0.73 -1.00 5.38
CA LEU A 124 0.80 -2.01 6.44
C LEU A 124 -0.17 -3.16 6.20
N GLY A 125 -1.28 -2.93 5.52
CA GLY A 125 -2.22 -3.97 5.06
C GLY A 125 -1.55 -4.96 4.10
N HIS A 126 -0.83 -4.47 3.12
CA HIS A 126 -0.03 -5.34 2.23
C HIS A 126 1.04 -6.10 3.00
N CYS A 127 1.73 -5.43 3.93
CA CYS A 127 2.72 -6.04 4.79
C CYS A 127 2.15 -7.23 5.57
N GLU A 128 0.97 -7.08 6.19
CA GLU A 128 0.28 -8.16 6.90
C GLU A 128 0.06 -9.38 6.01
N ARG A 129 -0.42 -9.17 4.78
CA ARG A 129 -0.68 -10.24 3.84
C ARG A 129 0.60 -10.94 3.36
N TYR A 130 1.69 -10.19 3.16
CA TYR A 130 3.00 -10.76 2.84
C TYR A 130 3.55 -11.61 3.99
N LEU A 131 3.52 -11.10 5.23
CA LEU A 131 3.98 -11.81 6.42
C LEU A 131 3.18 -13.09 6.69
N ALA A 132 1.88 -13.05 6.43
CA ALA A 132 1.02 -14.23 6.53
C ALA A 132 1.22 -15.23 5.38
N GLY A 133 2.00 -14.91 4.35
CA GLY A 133 2.22 -15.75 3.17
C GLY A 133 0.97 -15.94 2.31
N VAL A 134 0.04 -14.98 2.37
CA VAL A 134 -1.25 -15.04 1.65
C VAL A 134 -1.45 -13.91 0.65
N PHE A 135 -0.39 -13.17 0.33
CA PHE A 135 -0.46 -12.12 -0.69
C PHE A 135 -0.88 -12.71 -2.04
N ALA A 136 -1.80 -12.04 -2.72
CA ALA A 136 -2.45 -12.47 -3.97
C ALA A 136 -3.23 -13.80 -3.88
N ARG A 137 -3.50 -14.30 -2.66
CA ARG A 137 -4.27 -15.54 -2.44
C ARG A 137 -5.65 -15.25 -1.91
N LEU A 138 -6.62 -16.03 -2.37
CA LEU A 138 -7.98 -16.03 -1.85
C LEU A 138 -8.07 -16.88 -0.56
N PRO A 139 -9.02 -16.55 0.35
CA PRO A 139 -9.32 -17.41 1.48
C PRO A 139 -9.82 -18.79 1.04
N ALA A 140 -9.67 -19.78 1.92
CA ALA A 140 -10.25 -21.10 1.68
C ALA A 140 -11.76 -21.00 1.40
N GLY A 141 -12.23 -21.72 0.39
CA GLY A 141 -13.64 -21.70 -0.06
C GLY A 141 -13.96 -20.71 -1.17
N PHE A 142 -13.02 -19.82 -1.51
CA PHE A 142 -13.12 -19.00 -2.73
C PHE A 142 -12.30 -19.69 -3.83
N GLN A 143 -12.97 -20.07 -4.90
CA GLN A 143 -12.28 -20.52 -6.11
C GLN A 143 -12.00 -19.29 -6.94
N ALA A 144 -10.74 -18.97 -7.16
CA ALA A 144 -10.36 -18.19 -8.32
C ALA A 144 -10.80 -19.01 -9.53
N ALA A 145 -11.42 -18.38 -10.50
CA ALA A 145 -11.55 -18.98 -11.82
C ALA A 145 -10.14 -19.42 -12.23
N GLU A 146 -9.93 -20.69 -12.05
CA GLU A 146 -8.73 -21.49 -12.26
C GLU A 146 -7.36 -20.82 -12.22
N ALA A 147 -6.74 -21.06 -11.11
CA ALA A 147 -5.37 -21.53 -11.04
C ALA A 147 -4.37 -20.84 -12.00
N ALA A 148 -4.30 -19.56 -11.98
CA ALA A 148 -2.99 -18.93 -12.01
C ALA A 148 -2.22 -19.32 -10.72
N ALA A 149 -2.48 -20.55 -10.27
CA ALA A 149 -1.85 -21.18 -9.13
C ALA A 149 -0.39 -21.46 -9.45
N GLY A 150 0.44 -20.55 -9.10
CA GLY A 150 1.89 -20.60 -9.27
C GLY A 150 2.51 -19.24 -9.54
N ALA A 151 1.75 -18.23 -9.87
CA ALA A 151 2.28 -16.90 -10.11
C ALA A 151 2.46 -16.13 -8.79
N SER A 152 3.50 -16.48 -8.06
CA SER A 152 4.05 -15.61 -7.00
C SER A 152 5.04 -14.58 -7.58
N ALA A 153 5.07 -14.42 -8.91
CA ALA A 153 5.92 -13.48 -9.62
C ALA A 153 5.07 -12.61 -10.53
N ASP A 154 5.40 -11.33 -10.61
CA ASP A 154 4.84 -10.39 -11.56
C ASP A 154 4.93 -10.98 -12.98
N PRO A 155 3.81 -11.14 -13.71
CA PRO A 155 3.85 -11.63 -15.07
C PRO A 155 4.56 -10.58 -15.93
N GLY A 156 5.73 -10.93 -16.42
CA GLY A 156 6.49 -10.07 -17.32
C GLY A 156 5.75 -9.80 -18.64
N PRO A 157 6.28 -8.94 -19.52
CA PRO A 157 5.63 -8.49 -20.75
C PRO A 157 5.30 -9.59 -21.76
N ALA A 158 5.83 -10.80 -21.59
CA ALA A 158 5.54 -11.98 -22.42
C ALA A 158 4.43 -12.87 -21.86
N THR A 159 3.76 -12.46 -20.76
CA THR A 159 2.70 -13.26 -20.13
C THR A 159 1.44 -13.29 -21.01
N PRO A 160 0.81 -14.46 -21.20
CA PRO A 160 -0.48 -14.56 -21.90
C PRO A 160 -1.56 -13.68 -21.24
N ALA A 161 -2.38 -13.02 -22.05
CA ALA A 161 -3.41 -12.09 -21.57
C ALA A 161 -4.31 -12.65 -20.45
N PRO A 162 -4.82 -13.90 -20.48
CA PRO A 162 -5.64 -14.43 -19.38
C PRO A 162 -4.90 -14.50 -18.04
N LEU A 163 -3.58 -14.71 -18.03
CA LEU A 163 -2.78 -14.72 -16.80
C LEU A 163 -2.52 -13.30 -16.30
N ALA A 164 -2.32 -12.35 -17.21
CA ALA A 164 -2.17 -10.94 -16.86
C ALA A 164 -3.47 -10.39 -16.24
N ASP A 165 -4.63 -10.74 -16.80
CA ASP A 165 -5.94 -10.34 -16.27
C ASP A 165 -6.19 -10.96 -14.87
N ALA A 166 -5.87 -12.25 -14.70
CA ALA A 166 -6.00 -12.91 -13.39
C ALA A 166 -5.09 -12.28 -12.33
N TRP A 167 -3.88 -11.89 -12.71
CA TRP A 167 -2.95 -11.18 -11.83
C TRP A 167 -3.46 -9.79 -11.47
N ALA A 168 -3.95 -9.02 -12.45
CA ALA A 168 -4.53 -7.71 -12.21
C ALA A 168 -5.74 -7.78 -11.25
N GLN A 169 -6.56 -8.82 -11.39
CA GLN A 169 -7.66 -9.08 -10.48
C GLN A 169 -7.18 -9.45 -9.08
N ALA A 170 -6.14 -10.28 -8.96
CA ALA A 170 -5.54 -10.61 -7.66
C ALA A 170 -4.99 -9.36 -6.96
N LEU A 171 -4.29 -8.50 -7.70
CA LEU A 171 -3.81 -7.21 -7.17
C LEU A 171 -4.96 -6.31 -6.75
N ARG A 172 -6.05 -6.22 -7.51
CA ARG A 172 -7.22 -5.44 -7.13
C ARG A 172 -7.81 -5.89 -5.78
N ARG A 173 -7.80 -7.19 -5.52
CA ARG A 173 -8.23 -7.75 -4.23
C ARG A 173 -7.30 -7.35 -3.10
N GLU A 174 -5.99 -7.35 -3.33
CA GLU A 174 -5.01 -6.88 -2.36
C GLU A 174 -5.17 -5.39 -2.06
N GLU A 175 -5.38 -4.56 -3.07
CA GLU A 175 -5.69 -3.15 -2.91
C GLU A 175 -6.96 -2.92 -2.09
N GLY A 176 -8.01 -3.71 -2.37
CA GLY A 176 -9.24 -3.67 -1.60
C GLY A 176 -9.05 -4.02 -0.12
N TYR A 177 -8.22 -5.00 0.17
CA TYR A 177 -7.84 -5.33 1.54
C TYR A 177 -7.08 -4.20 2.21
N ALA A 178 -6.08 -3.66 1.54
CA ALA A 178 -5.23 -2.59 2.06
C ALA A 178 -6.02 -1.29 2.30
N ASP A 179 -6.91 -0.90 1.39
CA ASP A 179 -7.82 0.23 1.58
C ASP A 179 -8.72 0.05 2.83
N LEU A 180 -9.20 -1.17 3.07
CA LEU A 180 -9.97 -1.49 4.28
C LEU A 180 -9.14 -1.38 5.55
N VAL A 181 -7.85 -1.77 5.53
CA VAL A 181 -6.95 -1.57 6.68
C VAL A 181 -6.74 -0.08 6.94
N GLY A 182 -6.50 0.72 5.89
CA GLY A 182 -6.39 2.18 6.00
C GLY A 182 -7.64 2.83 6.60
N LEU A 183 -8.83 2.41 6.18
CA LEU A 183 -10.10 2.90 6.73
C LEU A 183 -10.36 2.40 8.16
N ALA A 184 -10.00 1.16 8.49
CA ALA A 184 -10.09 0.66 9.86
C ALA A 184 -9.16 1.45 10.80
N TRP A 185 -7.93 1.75 10.35
CA TRP A 185 -7.03 2.68 11.06
C TRP A 185 -7.69 4.04 11.29
N THR A 186 -8.23 4.63 10.23
CA THR A 186 -8.93 5.92 10.30
C THR A 186 -10.08 5.89 11.30
N ARG A 187 -10.89 4.84 11.30
CA ARG A 187 -11.99 4.66 12.26
C ARG A 187 -11.49 4.65 13.70
N HIS A 188 -10.35 4.01 13.96
CA HIS A 188 -9.75 3.92 15.28
C HIS A 188 -9.14 5.23 15.77
N ARG A 189 -8.39 5.90 14.89
CA ARG A 189 -7.57 7.04 15.26
C ARG A 189 -8.26 8.38 15.08
N HIS A 190 -9.10 8.49 14.06
CA HIS A 190 -9.74 9.73 13.60
C HIS A 190 -11.23 9.53 13.33
N PRO A 191 -12.03 8.99 14.28
CA PRO A 191 -13.42 8.63 14.03
C PRO A 191 -14.27 9.80 13.53
N GLN A 192 -13.97 11.02 13.97
CA GLN A 192 -14.65 12.25 13.52
C GLN A 192 -14.30 12.66 12.08
N LEU A 193 -13.14 12.23 11.55
CA LEU A 193 -12.72 12.50 10.18
C LEU A 193 -13.09 11.36 9.21
N TYR A 194 -13.53 10.22 9.74
CA TYR A 194 -13.83 9.03 8.96
C TYR A 194 -14.75 9.31 7.74
N PRO A 195 -15.90 10.01 7.90
CA PRO A 195 -16.79 10.22 6.74
C PRO A 195 -16.11 11.00 5.60
N ARG A 196 -15.26 11.96 5.95
CA ARG A 196 -14.54 12.80 4.98
C ARG A 196 -13.41 12.02 4.29
N LEU A 197 -12.64 11.24 5.06
CA LEU A 197 -11.54 10.43 4.52
C LEU A 197 -12.07 9.26 3.69
N HIS A 198 -13.17 8.63 4.10
CA HIS A 198 -13.85 7.63 3.28
C HIS A 198 -14.31 8.22 1.94
N ALA A 199 -14.96 9.41 1.98
CA ALA A 199 -15.42 10.08 0.76
C ALA A 199 -14.24 10.47 -0.16
N TRP A 200 -13.14 10.95 0.43
CA TRP A 200 -11.92 11.26 -0.30
C TRP A 200 -11.35 10.01 -0.98
N LEU A 201 -11.13 8.91 -0.23
CA LEU A 201 -10.59 7.67 -0.79
C LEU A 201 -11.51 7.09 -1.88
N LEU A 202 -12.83 7.11 -1.66
CA LEU A 202 -13.78 6.65 -2.67
C LEU A 202 -13.71 7.50 -3.95
N ALA A 203 -13.52 8.81 -3.84
CA ALA A 203 -13.35 9.69 -4.99
C ALA A 203 -12.05 9.38 -5.76
N GLU A 204 -10.94 9.16 -5.04
CA GLU A 204 -9.67 8.74 -5.64
C GLU A 204 -9.83 7.43 -6.43
N ARG A 205 -10.45 6.41 -5.82
CA ARG A 205 -10.66 5.09 -6.43
C ARG A 205 -11.72 5.08 -7.54
N SER A 206 -12.55 6.13 -7.63
CA SER A 206 -13.61 6.26 -8.65
C SER A 206 -13.17 7.02 -9.90
N SER A 207 -11.92 7.48 -9.97
CA SER A 207 -11.41 8.22 -11.13
C SER A 207 -11.43 7.34 -12.39
N ASP A 208 -11.72 7.93 -13.55
CA ASP A 208 -11.77 7.20 -14.83
C ASP A 208 -10.43 6.53 -15.17
N ALA A 209 -9.33 7.07 -14.69
CA ALA A 209 -8.00 6.50 -14.91
C ALA A 209 -7.76 5.21 -14.11
N LEU A 210 -8.46 5.02 -13.00
CA LEU A 210 -8.34 3.81 -12.18
C LEU A 210 -9.41 2.78 -12.48
N ARG A 211 -10.39 3.12 -13.31
CA ARG A 211 -11.46 2.20 -13.69
C ARG A 211 -10.91 0.93 -14.32
N ALA A 212 -11.32 -0.22 -13.81
CA ALA A 212 -10.83 -1.55 -14.22
C ALA A 212 -9.32 -1.79 -14.00
N SER A 213 -8.64 -0.92 -13.24
CA SER A 213 -7.28 -1.17 -12.78
C SER A 213 -7.27 -1.98 -11.48
N SER A 214 -6.08 -2.35 -11.02
CA SER A 214 -5.90 -2.96 -9.68
C SER A 214 -6.40 -2.05 -8.55
N HIS A 215 -6.49 -0.75 -8.76
CA HIS A 215 -6.96 0.23 -7.76
C HIS A 215 -8.46 0.53 -7.84
N ASP A 216 -9.23 -0.15 -8.66
CA ASP A 216 -10.69 -0.05 -8.66
C ASP A 216 -11.29 -0.88 -7.51
N THR A 217 -11.18 -0.35 -6.30
CA THR A 217 -11.57 -1.02 -5.05
C THR A 217 -12.95 -0.61 -4.53
N GLN A 218 -13.72 0.11 -5.35
CA GLN A 218 -15.00 0.71 -4.96
C GLN A 218 -15.98 -0.27 -4.33
N VAL A 219 -15.96 -1.55 -4.75
CA VAL A 219 -16.86 -2.57 -4.20
C VAL A 219 -16.66 -2.72 -2.69
N TRP A 220 -15.43 -2.73 -2.20
CA TRP A 220 -15.13 -2.82 -0.78
C TRP A 220 -15.40 -1.50 -0.05
N LEU A 221 -15.04 -0.37 -0.64
CA LEU A 221 -15.25 0.94 -0.04
C LEU A 221 -16.74 1.22 0.22
N ARG A 222 -17.63 0.81 -0.68
CA ARG A 222 -19.08 0.96 -0.48
C ARG A 222 -19.61 0.18 0.71
N LEU A 223 -18.99 -0.97 1.06
CA LEU A 223 -19.39 -1.79 2.21
C LEU A 223 -19.09 -1.14 3.56
N VAL A 224 -18.17 -0.20 3.61
CA VAL A 224 -17.71 0.49 4.84
C VAL A 224 -18.10 1.97 4.88
N ARG A 225 -19.12 2.36 4.13
CA ARG A 225 -19.68 3.72 4.20
C ARG A 225 -20.10 4.09 5.64
N ASP A 226 -20.66 3.11 6.35
CA ASP A 226 -20.89 3.21 7.79
C ASP A 226 -19.67 2.72 8.55
N ALA A 227 -19.04 3.63 9.30
CA ALA A 227 -17.88 3.33 10.13
C ALA A 227 -18.13 2.24 11.19
N ALA A 228 -19.38 1.99 11.59
CA ALA A 228 -19.75 0.97 12.57
C ALA A 228 -19.41 -0.45 12.07
N VAL A 229 -19.30 -0.65 10.76
CA VAL A 229 -18.87 -1.92 10.17
C VAL A 229 -17.42 -2.28 10.54
N LEU A 230 -16.59 -1.27 10.90
CA LEU A 230 -15.18 -1.43 11.27
C LEU A 230 -14.98 -1.26 12.80
N ALA A 231 -15.86 -1.81 13.62
CA ALA A 231 -15.89 -1.56 15.06
C ALA A 231 -15.02 -2.51 15.91
N ASP A 232 -14.45 -3.58 15.32
CA ASP A 232 -13.59 -4.51 16.06
C ASP A 232 -12.28 -3.86 16.51
N ALA A 233 -11.66 -4.42 17.56
CA ALA A 233 -10.42 -3.87 18.12
C ALA A 233 -9.22 -3.96 17.17
N SER A 234 -9.19 -4.96 16.27
CA SER A 234 -8.10 -5.15 15.31
C SER A 234 -8.45 -4.55 13.95
N ILE A 235 -7.58 -3.70 13.43
CA ILE A 235 -7.70 -3.14 12.07
C ILE A 235 -7.67 -4.25 11.01
N PHE A 236 -6.85 -5.27 11.19
CA PHE A 236 -6.70 -6.38 10.25
C PHE A 236 -7.92 -7.32 10.26
N SER A 237 -8.47 -7.62 11.45
CA SER A 237 -9.70 -8.43 11.57
C SER A 237 -10.89 -7.74 10.91
N ASN A 238 -11.02 -6.42 11.09
CA ASN A 238 -12.02 -5.61 10.42
C ASN A 238 -11.89 -5.71 8.89
N ALA A 239 -10.66 -5.48 8.38
CA ALA A 239 -10.38 -5.54 6.96
C ALA A 239 -10.69 -6.93 6.38
N THR A 240 -10.21 -8.00 7.02
CA THR A 240 -10.43 -9.38 6.56
C THR A 240 -11.93 -9.70 6.44
N ARG A 241 -12.71 -9.36 7.46
CA ARG A 241 -14.15 -9.65 7.49
C ARG A 241 -14.92 -8.93 6.37
N VAL A 242 -14.59 -7.66 6.13
CA VAL A 242 -15.25 -6.88 5.07
C VAL A 242 -14.73 -7.28 3.69
N TRP A 243 -13.44 -7.56 3.58
CA TRP A 243 -12.82 -8.02 2.34
C TRP A 243 -13.48 -9.29 1.82
N VAL A 244 -13.68 -10.28 2.70
CA VAL A 244 -14.41 -11.53 2.38
C VAL A 244 -15.83 -11.25 1.89
N ARG A 245 -16.53 -10.27 2.48
CA ARG A 245 -17.86 -9.86 2.00
C ARG A 245 -17.84 -9.30 0.59
N GLY A 246 -16.83 -8.50 0.24
CA GLY A 246 -16.65 -7.98 -1.12
C GLY A 246 -16.42 -9.10 -2.14
N LEU A 247 -15.59 -10.09 -1.78
CA LEU A 247 -15.37 -11.28 -2.62
C LEU A 247 -16.67 -12.07 -2.87
N GLN A 248 -17.57 -12.14 -1.87
CA GLN A 248 -18.87 -12.82 -1.99
C GLN A 248 -19.87 -12.03 -2.86
N ALA A 249 -19.72 -10.73 -2.93
CA ALA A 249 -20.60 -9.87 -3.73
C ALA A 249 -20.30 -9.94 -5.24
N GLY A 250 -19.28 -10.66 -5.66
CA GLY A 250 -18.89 -10.79 -7.06
C GLY A 250 -18.22 -9.52 -7.57
N GLU A 251 -17.09 -9.20 -7.00
CA GLU A 251 -16.21 -8.07 -7.34
C GLU A 251 -15.97 -7.82 -8.84
#